data_eb692557b19993197cb36cc3f0a9c1ff
#
_entry.id   eb692557b19993197cb36cc3f0a9c1ff
#
_cell.length_a   1.000
_cell.length_b   1.000
_cell.length_c   1.000
_cell.angle_alpha   90.00
_cell.angle_beta   90.00
_cell.angle_gamma   90.00
#
_symmetry.space_group_name_H-M   'P 1'
#
loop_
_entity.id
_entity.type
_entity.pdbx_description
1 polymer ?
#
loop_
_entity_poly.entity_id
_entity_poly.type
_entity_poly.pdbx_seq_one_letter_code
_entity_poly.pdbx_strand_id
1 'polypeptide(L)'
;SYNSPVGRNPYPTNPLKVAPGSSGTAALGVTLRQTLSVDENGESLLFNPIKKDELNAVLSGQTVPVLSKGIITVAANGMSDTAENTFAVGGALAQDGEGKFCDKQSSDVQVGSIMATGFRGGNKDDNYGGIRADSLSGAYYLVKLDC
;
A
#
# COMPACT_ATOMS: atom_id res chain seq x y z
N SER A 1 14.26 -17.98 -18.84
CA SER A 1 15.50 -17.73 -19.54
C SER A 1 15.48 -16.34 -20.14
N TYR A 2 16.51 -15.62 -19.94
CA TYR A 2 16.68 -14.30 -20.48
C TYR A 2 17.01 -14.38 -21.95
N ASN A 3 16.10 -14.03 -22.82
CA ASN A 3 16.22 -14.17 -24.25
C ASN A 3 16.69 -12.89 -24.96
N SER A 4 17.47 -12.07 -24.30
CA SER A 4 18.10 -10.94 -24.98
C SER A 4 19.35 -11.42 -25.71
N PRO A 5 19.51 -11.07 -26.98
CA PRO A 5 20.76 -11.32 -27.68
C PRO A 5 21.91 -10.64 -26.95
N VAL A 6 22.99 -11.36 -26.77
CA VAL A 6 24.22 -10.84 -26.21
C VAL A 6 24.63 -9.56 -26.98
N GLY A 7 24.90 -8.49 -26.28
CA GLY A 7 25.26 -7.19 -26.84
C GLY A 7 24.15 -6.18 -27.04
N ARG A 8 22.88 -6.56 -26.94
CA ARG A 8 21.75 -5.60 -26.95
C ARG A 8 21.46 -4.99 -25.59
N ASN A 9 21.96 -5.59 -24.54
CA ASN A 9 21.80 -5.12 -23.19
C ASN A 9 23.15 -5.13 -22.51
N PRO A 10 23.94 -4.05 -22.64
CA PRO A 10 25.30 -3.98 -22.09
C PRO A 10 25.33 -4.03 -20.56
N TYR A 11 24.16 -3.85 -19.92
CA TYR A 11 24.02 -3.98 -18.48
C TYR A 11 23.25 -5.25 -18.17
N PRO A 12 23.75 -6.14 -17.31
CA PRO A 12 23.01 -7.30 -16.84
C PRO A 12 21.91 -6.82 -15.89
N THR A 13 20.82 -6.31 -16.47
CA THR A 13 19.63 -5.96 -15.71
C THR A 13 18.78 -7.20 -15.52
N ASN A 14 18.73 -7.66 -14.30
CA ASN A 14 17.68 -8.59 -13.89
C ASN A 14 16.44 -7.73 -13.63
N PRO A 15 15.39 -7.78 -14.47
CA PRO A 15 14.21 -6.97 -14.21
C PRO A 15 13.57 -7.43 -12.91
N LEU A 16 13.66 -6.61 -11.88
CA LEU A 16 12.99 -6.84 -10.62
C LEU A 16 11.50 -6.57 -10.84
N LYS A 17 10.72 -7.65 -10.95
CA LYS A 17 9.27 -7.55 -11.04
C LYS A 17 8.69 -7.59 -9.65
N VAL A 18 7.79 -6.66 -9.38
CA VAL A 18 6.97 -6.66 -8.16
C VAL A 18 5.57 -7.13 -8.48
N ALA A 19 4.98 -7.89 -7.57
CA ALA A 19 3.63 -8.41 -7.66
C ALA A 19 2.91 -8.12 -6.33
N PRO A 20 1.57 -8.14 -6.31
CA PRO A 20 0.83 -8.07 -5.05
C PRO A 20 1.29 -9.15 -4.07
N GLY A 21 1.42 -8.77 -2.81
CA GLY A 21 1.79 -9.70 -1.75
C GLY A 21 0.69 -10.71 -1.47
N SER A 22 1.07 -11.86 -0.95
CA SER A 22 0.15 -12.87 -0.43
C SER A 22 0.38 -13.09 1.05
N SER A 23 -0.69 -13.48 1.75
CA SER A 23 -0.63 -13.75 3.20
C SER A 23 0.50 -14.74 3.54
N GLY A 24 1.20 -14.48 4.63
CA GLY A 24 2.28 -15.34 5.12
C GLY A 24 3.62 -15.21 4.39
N THR A 25 3.70 -14.40 3.34
CA THR A 25 4.97 -14.16 2.62
C THR A 25 5.67 -12.88 3.08
N ALA A 26 6.97 -12.83 2.91
CA ALA A 26 7.74 -11.62 3.16
C ALA A 26 7.41 -10.55 2.12
N ALA A 27 7.04 -9.36 2.58
CA ALA A 27 6.80 -8.22 1.70
C ALA A 27 8.11 -7.49 1.37
N LEU A 28 8.21 -6.99 0.14
CA LEU A 28 9.31 -6.11 -0.26
C LEU A 28 9.11 -4.68 0.28
N GLY A 29 7.88 -4.24 0.36
CA GLY A 29 7.51 -2.90 0.81
C GLY A 29 6.14 -2.48 0.34
N VAL A 30 5.85 -1.21 0.46
CA VAL A 30 4.58 -0.59 0.09
C VAL A 30 4.78 0.31 -1.13
N THR A 31 3.91 0.19 -2.11
CA THR A 31 3.93 1.06 -3.29
C THR A 31 3.48 2.47 -2.92
N LEU A 32 4.18 3.48 -3.42
CA LEU A 32 3.87 4.89 -3.19
C LEU A 32 2.92 5.46 -4.24
N ARG A 33 2.51 4.65 -5.22
CA ARG A 33 1.58 5.04 -6.27
C ARG A 33 0.51 3.98 -6.43
N GLN A 34 -0.65 4.39 -6.92
CA GLN A 34 -1.74 3.47 -7.22
C GLN A 34 -1.45 2.65 -8.47
N THR A 35 -1.66 1.36 -8.40
CA THR A 35 -1.59 0.48 -9.56
C THR A 35 -2.96 0.37 -10.19
N LEU A 36 -3.22 1.19 -11.21
CA LEU A 36 -4.51 1.27 -11.91
C LEU A 36 -4.29 1.11 -13.41
N SER A 37 -5.23 0.47 -14.06
CA SER A 37 -5.27 0.35 -15.53
C SER A 37 -6.40 1.16 -16.16
N VAL A 38 -7.43 1.46 -15.38
CA VAL A 38 -8.62 2.21 -15.82
C VAL A 38 -8.94 3.30 -14.79
N ASP A 39 -9.64 4.33 -15.24
CA ASP A 39 -10.18 5.38 -14.38
C ASP A 39 -11.54 5.00 -13.76
N GLU A 40 -12.16 5.92 -13.05
CA GLU A 40 -13.48 5.73 -12.44
C GLU A 40 -14.62 5.52 -13.45
N ASN A 41 -14.41 5.92 -14.71
CA ASN A 41 -15.37 5.73 -15.81
C ASN A 41 -15.08 4.47 -16.64
N GLY A 42 -14.05 3.70 -16.29
CA GLY A 42 -13.63 2.51 -17.03
C GLY A 42 -12.78 2.80 -18.27
N GLU A 43 -12.35 4.04 -18.48
CA GLU A 43 -11.47 4.41 -19.60
C GLU A 43 -10.03 3.96 -19.32
N SER A 44 -9.36 3.44 -20.35
CA SER A 44 -7.98 2.99 -20.25
C SER A 44 -7.02 4.15 -20.02
N LEU A 45 -6.26 4.11 -18.94
CA LEU A 45 -5.23 5.11 -18.62
C LEU A 45 -4.02 5.04 -19.57
N LEU A 46 -3.87 3.95 -20.31
CA LEU A 46 -2.80 3.80 -21.30
C LEU A 46 -2.85 4.90 -22.38
N PHE A 47 -4.06 5.31 -22.75
CA PHE A 47 -4.30 6.31 -23.78
C PHE A 47 -4.61 7.70 -23.22
N ASN A 48 -4.56 7.86 -21.90
CA ASN A 48 -4.86 9.12 -21.24
C ASN A 48 -3.78 9.49 -20.20
N PRO A 49 -2.61 9.98 -20.65
CA PRO A 49 -1.48 10.26 -19.76
C PRO A 49 -1.79 11.39 -18.76
N ILE A 50 -2.64 12.35 -19.11
CA ILE A 50 -3.00 13.45 -18.20
C ILE A 50 -3.79 12.89 -17.00
N LYS A 51 -4.80 12.08 -17.26
CA LYS A 51 -5.61 11.46 -16.21
C LYS A 51 -4.79 10.50 -15.35
N LYS A 52 -3.88 9.76 -15.98
CA LYS A 52 -2.93 8.89 -15.27
C LYS A 52 -2.07 9.68 -14.27
N ASP A 53 -1.57 10.84 -14.67
CA ASP A 53 -0.76 11.69 -13.80
C ASP A 53 -1.57 12.32 -12.68
N GLU A 54 -2.80 12.75 -12.97
CA GLU A 54 -3.74 13.24 -11.95
C GLU A 54 -4.04 12.20 -10.87
N LEU A 55 -4.26 10.96 -11.27
CA LEU A 55 -4.52 9.84 -10.36
C LEU A 55 -3.26 9.30 -9.68
N ASN A 56 -2.09 9.81 -10.05
CA ASN A 56 -0.81 9.28 -9.58
C ASN A 56 -0.68 7.77 -9.80
N ALA A 57 -1.16 7.30 -10.94
CA ALA A 57 -1.28 5.90 -11.28
C ALA A 57 -0.04 5.34 -11.98
N VAL A 58 0.21 4.07 -11.77
CA VAL A 58 1.23 3.28 -12.48
C VAL A 58 0.52 2.13 -13.19
N LEU A 59 0.82 1.99 -14.47
CA LEU A 59 0.31 0.90 -15.28
C LEU A 59 1.18 -0.35 -15.14
N SER A 60 0.61 -1.50 -15.46
CA SER A 60 1.37 -2.74 -15.55
C SER A 60 2.53 -2.62 -16.55
N GLY A 61 3.70 -3.08 -16.15
CA GLY A 61 4.93 -2.98 -16.94
C GLY A 61 5.71 -1.67 -16.76
N GLN A 62 5.19 -0.72 -16.01
CA GLN A 62 5.89 0.52 -15.67
C GLN A 62 6.63 0.41 -14.34
N THR A 63 7.59 1.30 -14.14
CA THR A 63 8.34 1.36 -12.88
C THR A 63 7.50 1.96 -11.77
N VAL A 64 7.44 1.28 -10.64
CA VAL A 64 6.73 1.73 -9.43
C VAL A 64 7.72 1.96 -8.29
N PRO A 65 7.65 3.09 -7.57
CA PRO A 65 8.45 3.29 -6.37
C PRO A 65 7.88 2.46 -5.21
N VAL A 66 8.75 1.75 -4.50
CA VAL A 66 8.40 0.92 -3.36
C VAL A 66 9.18 1.39 -2.14
N LEU A 67 8.46 1.71 -1.07
CA LEU A 67 9.05 2.04 0.22
C LEU A 67 9.26 0.75 1.03
N SER A 68 10.50 0.40 1.30
CA SER A 68 10.85 -0.78 2.09
C SER A 68 11.10 -0.46 3.56
N LYS A 69 11.66 0.72 3.84
CA LYS A 69 11.92 1.21 5.20
C LYS A 69 11.54 2.67 5.32
N GLY A 70 10.87 3.02 6.38
CA GLY A 70 10.45 4.39 6.64
C GLY A 70 9.18 4.46 7.46
N ILE A 71 8.66 5.67 7.58
CA ILE A 71 7.41 5.94 8.31
C ILE A 71 6.40 6.46 7.30
N ILE A 72 5.22 5.86 7.29
CA ILE A 72 4.10 6.28 6.45
C ILE A 72 2.83 6.44 7.28
N THR A 73 1.95 7.29 6.79
CA THR A 73 0.58 7.40 7.34
C THR A 73 -0.35 6.58 6.47
N VAL A 74 -1.09 5.68 7.09
CA VAL A 74 -2.04 4.79 6.42
C VAL A 74 -3.44 5.12 6.92
N ALA A 75 -4.38 5.30 6.00
CA ALA A 75 -5.79 5.48 6.34
C ALA A 75 -6.42 4.13 6.74
N ALA A 76 -7.57 4.21 7.39
CA ALA A 76 -8.27 3.01 7.87
C ALA A 76 -8.60 2.00 6.76
N ASN A 77 -8.84 2.47 5.54
CA ASN A 77 -9.10 1.58 4.39
C ASN A 77 -7.88 0.79 3.91
N GLY A 78 -6.68 1.17 4.31
CA GLY A 78 -5.45 0.41 4.08
C GLY A 78 -5.18 -0.65 5.14
N MET A 79 -6.02 -0.72 6.17
CA MET A 79 -5.97 -1.72 7.23
C MET A 79 -7.07 -2.77 7.00
N SER A 80 -6.78 -4.02 7.33
CA SER A 80 -7.76 -5.11 7.16
C SER A 80 -8.86 -5.00 8.19
N ASP A 81 -10.11 -4.99 7.73
CA ASP A 81 -11.30 -4.89 8.59
C ASP A 81 -11.80 -6.27 9.00
N THR A 82 -10.96 -7.01 9.71
CA THR A 82 -11.36 -8.28 10.33
C THR A 82 -11.51 -8.12 11.84
N ALA A 83 -12.44 -8.83 12.42
CA ALA A 83 -12.75 -8.74 13.85
C ALA A 83 -11.57 -9.13 14.77
N GLU A 84 -10.54 -9.77 14.22
CA GLU A 84 -9.35 -10.21 14.95
C GLU A 84 -8.28 -9.12 15.07
N ASN A 85 -8.41 -8.05 14.29
CA ASN A 85 -7.41 -6.97 14.24
C ASN A 85 -7.75 -5.87 15.26
N THR A 86 -6.85 -5.59 16.17
CA THR A 86 -7.02 -4.56 17.20
C THR A 86 -6.20 -3.28 16.95
N PHE A 87 -5.16 -3.36 16.13
CA PHE A 87 -4.32 -2.23 15.72
C PHE A 87 -3.88 -1.32 16.88
N ALA A 88 -3.33 -1.91 17.93
CA ALA A 88 -2.80 -1.16 19.07
C ALA A 88 -1.45 -0.53 18.75
N VAL A 89 -1.16 0.61 19.39
CA VAL A 89 0.17 1.25 19.31
C VAL A 89 1.25 0.29 19.82
N GLY A 90 2.32 0.15 19.05
CA GLY A 90 3.38 -0.82 19.29
C GLY A 90 3.11 -2.22 18.75
N GLY A 91 1.92 -2.45 18.20
CA GLY A 91 1.54 -3.73 17.59
C GLY A 91 2.34 -4.02 16.32
N ALA A 92 2.71 -5.28 16.14
CA ALA A 92 3.37 -5.73 14.91
C ALA A 92 2.35 -5.94 13.80
N LEU A 93 2.72 -5.52 12.59
CA LEU A 93 1.89 -5.63 11.41
C LEU A 93 2.44 -6.67 10.43
N ALA A 94 1.54 -7.35 9.78
CA ALA A 94 1.81 -8.22 8.65
C ALA A 94 0.96 -7.78 7.44
N GLN A 95 1.15 -8.42 6.31
CA GLN A 95 0.29 -8.23 5.15
C GLN A 95 -0.84 -9.25 5.12
N ASP A 96 -2.02 -8.84 4.74
CA ASP A 96 -3.05 -9.77 4.31
C ASP A 96 -2.93 -10.05 2.80
N GLY A 97 -3.66 -11.01 2.28
CA GLY A 97 -3.59 -11.38 0.87
C GLY A 97 -4.18 -10.34 -0.10
N GLU A 98 -4.73 -9.24 0.41
CA GLU A 98 -5.41 -8.20 -0.38
C GLU A 98 -4.60 -6.90 -0.50
N GLY A 99 -3.36 -6.90 -0.01
CA GLY A 99 -2.51 -5.71 -0.02
C GLY A 99 -2.80 -4.71 1.09
N LYS A 100 -3.50 -5.13 2.14
CA LYS A 100 -3.74 -4.34 3.34
C LYS A 100 -2.84 -4.80 4.48
N PHE A 101 -2.75 -3.99 5.52
CA PHE A 101 -2.10 -4.36 6.76
C PHE A 101 -3.06 -5.10 7.68
N CYS A 102 -2.58 -6.15 8.33
CA CYS A 102 -3.27 -6.87 9.40
C CYS A 102 -2.38 -6.99 10.63
N ASP A 103 -2.97 -7.31 11.77
CA ASP A 103 -2.20 -7.65 12.97
C ASP A 103 -1.44 -8.95 12.72
N LYS A 104 -0.15 -8.95 13.09
CA LYS A 104 0.72 -10.10 12.90
C LYS A 104 0.25 -11.29 13.73
N GLN A 105 -0.03 -12.38 13.06
CA GLN A 105 -0.25 -13.67 13.68
C GLN A 105 1.07 -14.44 13.85
N SER A 106 1.03 -15.55 14.57
CA SER A 106 2.24 -16.31 14.92
C SER A 106 3.04 -16.81 13.72
N SER A 107 2.36 -17.09 12.62
CA SER A 107 2.96 -17.60 11.37
C SER A 107 3.36 -16.54 10.37
N ASP A 108 2.99 -15.26 10.61
CA ASP A 108 3.16 -14.20 9.64
C ASP A 108 4.55 -13.57 9.73
N VAL A 109 4.99 -13.06 8.58
CA VAL A 109 6.22 -12.26 8.50
C VAL A 109 5.89 -10.82 8.86
N GLN A 110 6.62 -10.25 9.81
CA GLN A 110 6.45 -8.87 10.21
C GLN A 110 6.89 -7.91 9.11
N VAL A 111 6.02 -6.96 8.77
CA VAL A 111 6.30 -5.89 7.77
C VAL A 111 6.58 -4.57 8.44
N GLY A 112 6.06 -4.36 9.63
CA GLY A 112 6.22 -3.11 10.35
C GLY A 112 5.54 -3.11 11.70
N SER A 113 5.41 -1.93 12.27
CA SER A 113 4.73 -1.73 13.56
C SER A 113 3.98 -0.41 13.57
N ILE A 114 2.93 -0.33 14.38
CA ILE A 114 2.17 0.90 14.58
C ILE A 114 2.89 1.79 15.58
N MET A 115 3.20 3.02 15.19
CA MET A 115 3.82 4.01 16.06
C MET A 115 2.79 4.89 16.77
N ALA A 116 1.73 5.27 16.07
CA ALA A 116 0.68 6.13 16.59
C ALA A 116 -0.63 5.88 15.86
N THR A 117 -1.73 6.24 16.50
CA THR A 117 -3.07 6.23 15.93
C THR A 117 -3.71 7.58 16.13
N GLY A 118 -4.61 7.98 15.25
CA GLY A 118 -5.33 9.23 15.37
C GLY A 118 -6.57 9.27 14.51
N PHE A 119 -7.30 10.36 14.63
CA PHE A 119 -8.48 10.63 13.81
C PHE A 119 -8.29 11.94 13.06
N ARG A 120 -8.52 11.89 11.76
CA ARG A 120 -8.54 13.07 10.94
C ARG A 120 -9.84 13.82 11.17
N GLY A 121 -9.78 15.10 11.57
CA GLY A 121 -10.95 15.91 11.85
C GLY A 121 -11.43 15.89 13.30
N GLY A 122 -10.69 15.32 14.23
CA GLY A 122 -10.99 15.35 15.65
C GLY A 122 -10.84 14.02 16.37
N ASN A 123 -11.30 13.96 17.58
CA ASN A 123 -11.24 12.76 18.39
C ASN A 123 -12.29 11.75 17.93
N LYS A 124 -12.01 10.47 18.13
CA LYS A 124 -12.92 9.37 17.83
C LYS A 124 -14.32 9.57 18.47
N ASP A 125 -14.32 10.12 19.65
CA ASP A 125 -15.52 10.31 20.46
C ASP A 125 -16.25 11.64 20.15
N ASP A 126 -15.59 12.54 19.44
CA ASP A 126 -16.19 13.80 19.02
C ASP A 126 -17.10 13.54 17.81
N ASN A 127 -18.36 13.57 18.07
CA ASN A 127 -19.40 13.42 17.05
C ASN A 127 -19.55 14.74 16.29
N TYR A 128 -18.50 15.15 15.56
CA TYR A 128 -18.53 16.31 14.69
C TYR A 128 -19.49 16.06 13.53
N GLY A 129 -20.71 16.46 13.74
CA GLY A 129 -21.82 16.53 12.82
C GLY A 129 -21.56 16.10 11.36
N GLY A 130 -21.57 14.83 11.07
CA GLY A 130 -21.59 14.33 9.70
C GLY A 130 -20.30 14.45 8.85
N ILE A 131 -19.29 15.17 9.33
CA ILE A 131 -18.02 15.35 8.59
C ILE A 131 -17.23 14.03 8.48
N ARG A 132 -17.65 13.02 9.18
CA ARG A 132 -16.99 11.71 9.19
C ARG A 132 -17.42 10.76 8.10
N ALA A 133 -18.42 11.10 7.33
CA ALA A 133 -18.84 10.34 6.16
C ALA A 133 -17.91 10.58 4.95
N ASP A 134 -17.00 11.53 5.07
CA ASP A 134 -16.02 11.86 4.06
C ASP A 134 -14.89 10.83 4.07
N SER A 135 -14.46 10.38 2.90
CA SER A 135 -13.31 9.49 2.73
C SER A 135 -11.98 10.07 3.24
N LEU A 136 -11.95 11.38 3.47
CA LEU A 136 -10.81 12.09 4.04
C LEU A 136 -10.84 12.16 5.57
N SER A 137 -11.97 11.82 6.19
CA SER A 137 -12.14 11.72 7.64
C SER A 137 -11.96 10.27 8.10
N GLY A 138 -11.72 10.08 9.37
CA GLY A 138 -11.63 8.76 9.97
C GLY A 138 -10.26 8.44 10.56
N ALA A 139 -10.11 7.21 10.98
CA ALA A 139 -8.89 6.74 11.61
C ALA A 139 -7.70 6.73 10.65
N TYR A 140 -6.57 7.14 11.15
CA TYR A 140 -5.30 6.96 10.47
C TYR A 140 -4.26 6.34 11.42
N TYR A 141 -3.28 5.67 10.83
CA TYR A 141 -2.24 4.99 11.57
C TYR A 141 -0.89 5.44 11.04
N LEU A 142 0.01 5.77 11.98
CA LEU A 142 1.40 6.01 11.65
C LEU A 142 2.15 4.70 11.75
N VAL A 143 2.60 4.19 10.62
CA VAL A 143 3.23 2.87 10.50
C VAL A 143 4.71 3.04 10.19
N LYS A 144 5.55 2.38 10.99
CA LYS A 144 6.97 2.21 10.69
C LYS A 144 7.13 0.93 9.90
N LEU A 145 7.59 1.06 8.66
CA LEU A 145 7.94 -0.08 7.82
C LEU A 145 9.37 -0.53 8.08
N ASP A 146 9.53 -1.83 8.14
CA ASP A 146 10.83 -2.50 8.25
C ASP A 146 10.75 -3.86 7.53
N CYS A 147 10.62 -3.77 6.23
CA CYS A 147 10.53 -4.95 5.37
C CYS A 147 11.91 -5.54 5.03
#